data_d3a7a9287e43138a10784d86aa175e71
#
_entry.id   d3a7a9287e43138a10784d86aa175e71
#
_cell.length_a   1.000
_cell.length_b   1.000
_cell.length_c   1.000
_cell.angle_alpha   90.00
_cell.angle_beta   90.00
_cell.angle_gamma   90.00
#
_symmetry.space_group_name_H-M   'P 1'
#
loop_
_entity.id
_entity.type
_entity.pdbx_description
1 polymer ?
#
loop_
_entity_poly.entity_id
_entity_poly.type
_entity_poly.pdbx_seq_one_letter_code
_entity_poly.pdbx_strand_id
1 'polypeptide(L)'
;MSYDTGIAQRLRNAGLTVVECSGWQSRGSSSFNPRGSVNHHTAGPSSGATPSLNTCIYGRPDLSGPLCNVFQSREANGNDKAYVVAAGTANHAGSGGWKGLSGNSSVYGLEIEHTGTSTLSEGRQRIAARIHAAMFGGDVSYVCQHYEWTTRKIDAATNVNGNTFRNYVAEARSGYRPEPPEPPPWEDEDDMIIFTASGKPQYALSGGKAAGIKSSADSTAIQKLKNFGGVLTLSESTYQDWINKYRDGKTGA
;
A
#
# COMPACT_ATOMS: atom_id res chain seq x y z
N MET A 1 -25.51 -1.25 15.74
CA MET A 1 -24.14 -1.46 16.28
C MET A 1 -23.76 -2.89 15.97
N SER A 2 -22.75 -3.08 15.17
CA SER A 2 -22.41 -4.41 14.66
C SER A 2 -20.93 -4.48 14.33
N TYR A 3 -20.43 -5.70 14.22
CA TYR A 3 -19.13 -5.97 13.61
C TYR A 3 -19.22 -5.79 12.08
N ASP A 4 -18.20 -5.19 11.49
CA ASP A 4 -18.08 -5.09 10.03
C ASP A 4 -17.36 -6.32 9.46
N THR A 5 -18.08 -7.42 9.36
CA THR A 5 -17.54 -8.67 8.80
C THR A 5 -17.37 -8.64 7.29
N GLY A 6 -17.82 -7.60 6.60
CA GLY A 6 -17.65 -7.40 5.16
C GLY A 6 -16.31 -6.77 4.75
N ILE A 7 -15.51 -6.29 5.71
CA ILE A 7 -14.26 -5.57 5.41
C ILE A 7 -13.26 -6.39 4.59
N ALA A 8 -13.08 -7.68 4.91
CA ALA A 8 -12.14 -8.56 4.19
C ALA A 8 -12.52 -8.70 2.71
N GLN A 9 -13.82 -8.85 2.40
CA GLN A 9 -14.28 -8.97 1.03
C GLN A 9 -14.11 -7.65 0.25
N ARG A 10 -14.37 -6.49 0.88
CA ARG A 10 -14.16 -5.19 0.22
C ARG A 10 -12.68 -4.95 -0.11
N LEU A 11 -11.76 -5.35 0.77
CA LEU A 11 -10.32 -5.29 0.51
C LEU A 11 -9.90 -6.18 -0.68
N ARG A 12 -10.44 -7.41 -0.77
CA ARG A 12 -10.21 -8.30 -1.94
C ARG A 12 -10.77 -7.70 -3.23
N ASN A 13 -11.97 -7.15 -3.19
CA ASN A 13 -12.59 -6.51 -4.34
C ASN A 13 -11.79 -5.29 -4.83
N ALA A 14 -11.09 -4.60 -3.91
CA ALA A 14 -10.14 -3.55 -4.25
C ALA A 14 -8.81 -4.08 -4.82
N GLY A 15 -8.67 -5.40 -5.04
CA GLY A 15 -7.48 -6.03 -5.61
C GLY A 15 -6.28 -6.08 -4.65
N LEU A 16 -6.53 -6.09 -3.34
CA LEU A 16 -5.50 -6.23 -2.31
C LEU A 16 -5.28 -7.72 -1.97
N THR A 17 -4.05 -8.09 -1.65
CA THR A 17 -3.75 -9.38 -1.03
C THR A 17 -4.17 -9.31 0.44
N VAL A 18 -5.15 -10.12 0.84
CA VAL A 18 -5.78 -10.06 2.15
C VAL A 18 -5.45 -11.29 2.99
N VAL A 19 -5.02 -11.06 4.22
CA VAL A 19 -4.81 -12.09 5.24
C VAL A 19 -5.79 -11.84 6.38
N GLU A 20 -6.58 -12.82 6.74
CA GLU A 20 -7.51 -12.73 7.86
C GLU A 20 -6.86 -13.26 9.14
N CYS A 21 -6.70 -12.40 10.14
CA CYS A 21 -6.19 -12.80 11.45
C CYS A 21 -7.24 -13.64 12.20
N SER A 22 -6.87 -14.78 12.76
CA SER A 22 -7.81 -15.65 13.48
C SER A 22 -8.66 -14.86 14.49
N GLY A 23 -9.97 -15.05 14.46
CA GLY A 23 -10.93 -14.41 15.37
C GLY A 23 -11.25 -12.94 15.06
N TRP A 24 -10.84 -12.40 13.92
CA TRP A 24 -11.05 -11.00 13.56
C TRP A 24 -12.52 -10.60 13.49
N GLN A 25 -13.43 -11.53 13.11
CA GLN A 25 -14.86 -11.24 12.92
C GLN A 25 -15.57 -10.80 14.22
N SER A 26 -15.04 -11.22 15.37
CA SER A 26 -15.58 -10.88 16.69
C SER A 26 -14.61 -10.06 17.55
N ARG A 27 -13.46 -9.67 16.99
CA ARG A 27 -12.48 -8.87 17.73
C ARG A 27 -12.84 -7.40 17.74
N GLY A 28 -12.60 -6.75 18.87
CA GLY A 28 -12.99 -5.37 19.16
C GLY A 28 -14.37 -5.28 19.80
N SER A 29 -14.85 -4.06 19.99
CA SER A 29 -16.20 -3.84 20.53
C SER A 29 -17.25 -3.78 19.44
N SER A 30 -18.44 -4.35 19.71
CA SER A 30 -19.58 -4.29 18.78
C SER A 30 -20.23 -2.91 18.65
N SER A 31 -19.84 -1.93 19.48
CA SER A 31 -20.29 -0.53 19.34
C SER A 31 -19.54 0.21 18.24
N PHE A 32 -19.48 -0.36 17.02
CA PHE A 32 -18.74 0.15 15.90
C PHE A 32 -19.68 0.76 14.84
N ASN A 33 -19.53 2.06 14.58
CA ASN A 33 -20.29 2.80 13.58
C ASN A 33 -19.37 3.83 12.89
N PRO A 34 -18.42 3.37 12.08
CA PRO A 34 -17.41 4.24 11.50
C PRO A 34 -17.99 5.14 10.40
N ARG A 35 -17.67 6.42 10.49
CA ARG A 35 -18.02 7.47 9.55
C ARG A 35 -16.79 8.17 8.98
N GLY A 36 -15.60 7.61 9.23
CA GLY A 36 -14.31 8.08 8.75
C GLY A 36 -13.25 7.02 8.96
N SER A 37 -12.00 7.36 8.70
CA SER A 37 -10.86 6.50 8.95
C SER A 37 -9.60 7.28 9.29
N VAL A 38 -8.75 6.70 10.12
CA VAL A 38 -7.48 7.28 10.59
C VAL A 38 -6.32 6.42 10.14
N ASN A 39 -5.32 7.07 9.57
CA ASN A 39 -4.09 6.44 9.11
C ASN A 39 -2.99 6.57 10.16
N HIS A 40 -2.33 5.46 10.49
CA HIS A 40 -1.28 5.37 11.50
C HIS A 40 -0.02 4.71 10.94
N HIS A 41 1.08 4.76 11.71
CA HIS A 41 2.20 3.88 11.55
C HIS A 41 2.58 3.24 12.90
N THR A 42 3.10 2.03 12.86
CA THR A 42 3.39 1.23 14.05
C THR A 42 4.54 1.74 14.90
N ALA A 43 5.45 2.55 14.35
CA ALA A 43 6.76 2.87 14.95
C ALA A 43 7.52 1.59 15.38
N GLY A 44 7.40 0.55 14.55
CA GLY A 44 7.92 -0.78 14.83
C GLY A 44 9.37 -0.99 14.40
N PRO A 45 9.89 -2.23 14.53
CA PRO A 45 11.25 -2.58 14.13
C PRO A 45 11.53 -2.30 12.65
N SER A 46 12.81 -2.09 12.31
CA SER A 46 13.23 -1.78 10.92
C SER A 46 13.24 -2.99 9.99
N SER A 47 13.13 -4.20 10.48
CA SER A 47 13.17 -5.45 9.70
C SER A 47 11.93 -6.32 9.89
N GLY A 48 11.68 -7.19 8.91
CA GLY A 48 10.52 -8.09 8.89
C GLY A 48 9.28 -7.48 8.23
N ALA A 49 8.41 -8.35 7.71
CA ALA A 49 7.19 -7.93 7.03
C ALA A 49 6.09 -7.48 8.02
N THR A 50 5.99 -8.12 9.19
CA THR A 50 4.90 -7.92 10.13
C THR A 50 5.32 -7.97 11.60
N PRO A 51 6.48 -7.36 12.00
CA PRO A 51 6.96 -7.47 13.39
C PRO A 51 6.01 -6.88 14.43
N SER A 52 5.18 -5.90 14.06
CA SER A 52 4.22 -5.25 14.96
C SER A 52 2.81 -5.87 14.93
N LEU A 53 2.55 -6.87 14.08
CA LEU A 53 1.21 -7.43 13.89
C LEU A 53 0.61 -7.97 15.20
N ASN A 54 1.39 -8.72 15.98
CA ASN A 54 0.90 -9.26 17.25
C ASN A 54 0.53 -8.15 18.25
N THR A 55 1.28 -7.05 18.26
CA THR A 55 0.94 -5.87 19.05
C THR A 55 -0.38 -5.27 18.58
N CYS A 56 -0.61 -5.17 17.27
CA CYS A 56 -1.88 -4.69 16.72
C CYS A 56 -3.06 -5.60 17.07
N ILE A 57 -2.84 -6.90 17.18
CA ILE A 57 -3.88 -7.89 17.53
C ILE A 57 -4.19 -7.88 19.04
N TYR A 58 -3.15 -7.98 19.87
CA TYR A 58 -3.31 -8.26 21.30
C TYR A 58 -3.13 -7.03 22.20
N GLY A 59 -2.56 -5.96 21.64
CA GLY A 59 -2.23 -4.76 22.41
C GLY A 59 -0.84 -4.83 23.04
N ARG A 60 -0.64 -3.94 23.98
CA ARG A 60 0.57 -3.76 24.78
C ARG A 60 0.20 -3.52 26.24
N PRO A 61 1.14 -3.54 27.20
CA PRO A 61 0.81 -3.48 28.64
C PRO A 61 -0.08 -2.31 29.07
N ASP A 62 0.04 -1.17 28.38
CA ASP A 62 -0.70 0.07 28.66
C ASP A 62 -1.93 0.29 27.75
N LEU A 63 -2.14 -0.56 26.75
CA LEU A 63 -3.25 -0.41 25.80
C LEU A 63 -3.72 -1.76 25.25
N SER A 64 -4.90 -2.19 25.64
CA SER A 64 -5.48 -3.45 25.18
C SER A 64 -5.77 -3.42 23.67
N GLY A 65 -5.49 -4.56 22.98
CA GLY A 65 -5.86 -4.75 21.57
C GLY A 65 -7.37 -4.97 21.34
N PRO A 66 -7.82 -4.93 20.11
CA PRO A 66 -7.06 -4.64 18.89
C PRO A 66 -6.67 -3.17 18.78
N LEU A 67 -5.53 -2.89 18.14
CA LEU A 67 -5.04 -1.52 17.94
C LEU A 67 -5.27 -0.98 16.51
N CYS A 68 -5.94 -1.74 15.64
CA CYS A 68 -6.40 -1.29 14.32
C CYS A 68 -7.48 -2.23 13.78
N ASN A 69 -8.16 -1.82 12.72
CA ASN A 69 -9.05 -2.69 11.97
C ASN A 69 -8.29 -3.46 10.90
N VAL A 70 -7.37 -2.79 10.22
CA VAL A 70 -6.50 -3.37 9.21
C VAL A 70 -5.06 -2.98 9.49
N PHE A 71 -4.15 -3.90 9.26
CA PHE A 71 -2.71 -3.69 9.33
C PHE A 71 -2.12 -3.90 7.93
N GLN A 72 -1.29 -2.96 7.48
CA GLN A 72 -0.53 -3.07 6.23
C GLN A 72 0.87 -3.57 6.53
N SER A 73 1.26 -4.70 5.94
CA SER A 73 2.61 -5.24 6.08
C SER A 73 3.68 -4.39 5.39
N ARG A 74 4.94 -4.79 5.57
CA ARG A 74 6.10 -4.24 4.86
C ARG A 74 6.79 -5.37 4.10
N GLU A 75 6.26 -5.73 2.95
CA GLU A 75 6.86 -6.78 2.13
C GLU A 75 8.10 -6.26 1.40
N ALA A 76 9.14 -7.10 1.31
CA ALA A 76 10.41 -6.72 0.69
C ALA A 76 10.28 -6.36 -0.80
N ASN A 77 9.28 -6.91 -1.48
CA ASN A 77 8.98 -6.64 -2.89
C ASN A 77 8.02 -5.46 -3.11
N GLY A 78 7.65 -4.73 -2.05
CA GLY A 78 6.72 -3.61 -2.11
C GLY A 78 5.24 -3.98 -2.28
N ASN A 79 4.91 -5.28 -2.37
CA ASN A 79 3.54 -5.77 -2.47
C ASN A 79 2.94 -6.01 -1.07
N ASP A 80 2.78 -4.94 -0.31
CA ASP A 80 2.26 -5.02 1.05
C ASP A 80 0.88 -5.68 1.07
N LYS A 81 0.65 -6.52 2.09
CA LYS A 81 -0.59 -7.23 2.33
C LYS A 81 -1.45 -6.48 3.35
N ALA A 82 -2.76 -6.60 3.20
CA ALA A 82 -3.74 -6.11 4.17
C ALA A 82 -4.13 -7.25 5.13
N TYR A 83 -3.73 -7.14 6.38
CA TYR A 83 -4.13 -8.06 7.45
C TYR A 83 -5.38 -7.53 8.12
N VAL A 84 -6.49 -8.25 8.07
CA VAL A 84 -7.71 -7.88 8.76
C VAL A 84 -7.59 -8.31 10.22
N VAL A 85 -7.51 -7.31 11.10
CA VAL A 85 -7.26 -7.50 12.53
C VAL A 85 -8.55 -7.53 13.32
N ALA A 86 -9.49 -6.62 13.04
CA ALA A 86 -10.73 -6.52 13.82
C ALA A 86 -11.91 -6.00 13.00
N ALA A 87 -13.07 -6.64 13.16
CA ALA A 87 -14.34 -6.18 12.59
C ALA A 87 -15.08 -5.19 13.52
N GLY A 88 -14.70 -5.11 14.78
CA GLY A 88 -15.27 -4.19 15.78
C GLY A 88 -14.40 -2.97 16.03
N THR A 89 -14.80 -2.14 16.99
CA THR A 89 -14.03 -0.98 17.44
C THR A 89 -12.65 -1.39 17.92
N ALA A 90 -11.61 -0.78 17.34
CA ALA A 90 -10.22 -0.96 17.74
C ALA A 90 -9.72 0.27 18.52
N ASN A 91 -8.72 0.10 19.38
CA ASN A 91 -8.16 1.15 20.24
C ASN A 91 -6.99 1.84 19.54
N HIS A 92 -7.25 2.75 18.58
CA HIS A 92 -6.22 3.37 17.73
C HIS A 92 -6.19 4.91 17.78
N ALA A 93 -7.37 5.56 17.70
CA ALA A 93 -7.43 7.00 17.51
C ALA A 93 -7.21 7.80 18.79
N GLY A 94 -7.55 7.23 19.95
CA GLY A 94 -7.43 7.88 21.25
C GLY A 94 -8.27 9.16 21.36
N SER A 95 -7.86 10.06 22.27
CA SER A 95 -8.51 11.38 22.41
C SER A 95 -8.09 12.30 21.28
N GLY A 96 -9.07 12.88 20.63
CA GLY A 96 -8.93 13.79 19.48
C GLY A 96 -10.19 13.79 18.65
N GLY A 97 -10.12 14.29 17.45
CA GLY A 97 -11.24 14.33 16.54
C GLY A 97 -10.90 14.92 15.17
N TRP A 98 -11.74 14.62 14.19
CA TRP A 98 -11.64 15.14 12.85
C TRP A 98 -13.02 15.43 12.28
N LYS A 99 -13.27 16.67 11.86
CA LYS A 99 -14.54 17.11 11.24
C LYS A 99 -15.79 16.66 12.01
N GLY A 100 -15.76 16.80 13.34
CA GLY A 100 -16.88 16.41 14.23
C GLY A 100 -16.94 14.92 14.56
N LEU A 101 -16.03 14.10 14.08
CA LEU A 101 -15.84 12.72 14.53
C LEU A 101 -14.96 12.71 15.78
N SER A 102 -15.26 11.83 16.72
CA SER A 102 -14.47 11.59 17.93
C SER A 102 -14.62 10.15 18.39
N GLY A 103 -13.60 9.64 19.08
CA GLY A 103 -13.60 8.28 19.65
C GLY A 103 -13.39 7.17 18.62
N ASN A 104 -12.86 6.07 19.08
CA ASN A 104 -12.47 4.90 18.27
C ASN A 104 -13.65 4.27 17.50
N SER A 105 -14.87 4.31 18.06
CA SER A 105 -16.04 3.68 17.46
C SER A 105 -16.55 4.41 16.20
N SER A 106 -16.12 5.66 15.99
CA SER A 106 -16.57 6.48 14.86
C SER A 106 -15.65 6.40 13.63
N VAL A 107 -14.53 5.70 13.72
CA VAL A 107 -13.51 5.65 12.65
C VAL A 107 -12.88 4.27 12.54
N TYR A 108 -12.54 3.87 11.30
CA TYR A 108 -11.63 2.76 11.06
C TYR A 108 -10.19 3.18 11.36
N GLY A 109 -9.35 2.23 11.77
CA GLY A 109 -7.92 2.41 11.93
C GLY A 109 -7.14 1.54 10.98
N LEU A 110 -6.19 2.13 10.24
CA LEU A 110 -5.14 1.44 9.52
C LEU A 110 -3.80 1.66 10.22
N GLU A 111 -3.09 0.59 10.55
CA GLU A 111 -1.70 0.64 10.99
C GLU A 111 -0.77 0.17 9.87
N ILE A 112 0.17 1.02 9.46
CA ILE A 112 1.18 0.70 8.46
C ILE A 112 2.45 0.24 9.19
N GLU A 113 2.96 -0.95 8.87
CA GLU A 113 4.25 -1.40 9.41
C GLU A 113 5.38 -0.48 8.94
N HIS A 114 5.85 0.37 9.82
CA HIS A 114 6.84 1.39 9.51
C HIS A 114 7.58 1.85 10.78
N THR A 115 8.85 2.25 10.65
CA THR A 115 9.66 2.71 11.79
C THR A 115 9.26 4.08 12.33
N GLY A 116 8.56 4.88 11.54
CA GLY A 116 8.25 6.27 11.86
C GLY A 116 9.38 7.27 11.58
N THR A 117 10.58 6.81 11.32
CA THR A 117 11.79 7.66 11.17
C THR A 117 12.28 7.80 9.72
N SER A 118 11.81 6.95 8.82
CA SER A 118 12.12 6.99 7.39
C SER A 118 10.94 7.52 6.57
N THR A 119 11.15 7.76 5.28
CA THR A 119 10.06 8.10 4.37
C THR A 119 9.25 6.87 3.99
N LEU A 120 7.94 7.01 3.95
CA LEU A 120 7.05 6.00 3.38
C LEU A 120 6.98 6.22 1.86
N SER A 121 7.37 5.22 1.06
CA SER A 121 7.34 5.34 -0.40
C SER A 121 5.93 5.60 -0.92
N GLU A 122 5.81 6.27 -2.06
CA GLU A 122 4.52 6.58 -2.68
C GLU A 122 3.73 5.29 -2.96
N GLY A 123 4.37 4.23 -3.46
CA GLY A 123 3.72 2.94 -3.69
C GLY A 123 3.04 2.39 -2.44
N ARG A 124 3.71 2.46 -1.29
CA ARG A 124 3.13 2.04 -0.01
C ARG A 124 2.01 2.98 0.47
N GLN A 125 2.14 4.30 0.25
CA GLN A 125 1.05 5.25 0.53
C GLN A 125 -0.18 4.96 -0.33
N ARG A 126 -0.01 4.59 -1.61
CA ARG A 126 -1.09 4.20 -2.51
C ARG A 126 -1.76 2.88 -2.10
N ILE A 127 -1.01 1.90 -1.58
CA ILE A 127 -1.59 0.69 -1.00
C ILE A 127 -2.43 1.05 0.24
N ALA A 128 -1.90 1.89 1.15
CA ALA A 128 -2.66 2.39 2.30
C ALA A 128 -3.94 3.12 1.87
N ALA A 129 -3.86 3.96 0.85
CA ALA A 129 -5.02 4.67 0.30
C ALA A 129 -6.09 3.73 -0.27
N ARG A 130 -5.69 2.65 -0.95
CA ARG A 130 -6.62 1.58 -1.41
C ARG A 130 -7.27 0.85 -0.24
N ILE A 131 -6.52 0.60 0.85
CA ILE A 131 -7.07 0.02 2.07
C ILE A 131 -8.11 0.96 2.66
N HIS A 132 -7.82 2.26 2.82
CA HIS A 132 -8.79 3.26 3.30
C HIS A 132 -10.03 3.36 2.40
N ALA A 133 -9.84 3.35 1.09
CA ALA A 133 -10.94 3.38 0.12
C ALA A 133 -11.88 2.17 0.26
N ALA A 134 -11.32 0.97 0.54
CA ALA A 134 -12.08 -0.26 0.75
C ALA A 134 -12.73 -0.35 2.14
N MET A 135 -12.05 0.13 3.19
CA MET A 135 -12.60 0.16 4.55
C MET A 135 -13.78 1.12 4.65
N PHE A 136 -13.59 2.34 4.16
CA PHE A 136 -14.53 3.44 4.33
C PHE A 136 -14.97 4.00 2.97
N GLY A 137 -16.20 3.69 2.56
CA GLY A 137 -16.78 4.13 1.29
C GLY A 137 -17.41 5.54 1.29
N GLY A 138 -17.40 6.26 2.43
CA GLY A 138 -17.98 7.59 2.56
C GLY A 138 -17.07 8.73 2.04
N ASP A 139 -17.41 9.99 2.29
CA ASP A 139 -16.64 11.15 1.83
C ASP A 139 -15.16 11.09 2.24
N VAL A 140 -14.25 11.18 1.25
CA VAL A 140 -12.80 11.11 1.46
C VAL A 140 -12.27 12.18 2.43
N SER A 141 -12.98 13.28 2.59
CA SER A 141 -12.62 14.33 3.54
C SER A 141 -12.63 13.88 5.00
N TYR A 142 -13.28 12.74 5.30
CA TYR A 142 -13.27 12.08 6.60
C TYR A 142 -12.16 11.04 6.77
N VAL A 143 -11.24 10.96 5.82
CA VAL A 143 -9.97 10.23 5.97
C VAL A 143 -8.91 11.21 6.47
N CYS A 144 -8.28 10.89 7.59
CA CYS A 144 -7.24 11.75 8.17
C CYS A 144 -6.00 10.97 8.60
N GLN A 145 -4.89 11.69 8.76
CA GLN A 145 -3.71 11.19 9.43
C GLN A 145 -3.89 11.33 10.95
N HIS A 146 -3.18 10.55 11.75
CA HIS A 146 -3.30 10.65 13.20
C HIS A 146 -2.85 12.03 13.73
N TYR A 147 -1.88 12.69 13.09
CA TYR A 147 -1.47 14.04 13.45
C TYR A 147 -2.55 15.11 13.14
N GLU A 148 -3.49 14.83 12.21
CA GLU A 148 -4.65 15.69 11.96
C GLU A 148 -5.76 15.43 12.99
N TRP A 149 -5.85 14.18 13.51
CA TRP A 149 -6.79 13.81 14.57
C TRP A 149 -6.41 14.42 15.92
N THR A 150 -5.11 14.52 16.23
CA THR A 150 -4.61 15.08 17.48
C THR A 150 -3.18 15.60 17.36
N THR A 151 -2.91 16.80 17.90
CA THR A 151 -1.57 17.41 17.90
C THR A 151 -0.53 16.68 18.75
N ARG A 152 -0.95 15.66 19.52
CA ARG A 152 -0.07 14.81 20.33
C ARG A 152 0.60 13.69 19.54
N LYS A 153 0.27 13.55 18.27
CA LYS A 153 0.73 12.48 17.39
C LYS A 153 1.41 13.04 16.15
N ILE A 154 2.31 12.27 15.58
CA ILE A 154 3.10 12.64 14.41
C ILE A 154 2.89 11.68 13.23
N ASP A 155 2.16 10.58 13.46
CA ASP A 155 1.93 9.53 12.47
C ASP A 155 0.76 9.90 11.51
N ALA A 156 0.80 9.46 10.24
CA ALA A 156 1.42 8.22 9.76
C ALA A 156 2.65 8.46 8.87
N ALA A 157 3.81 8.54 9.38
CA ALA A 157 5.10 8.80 8.73
C ALA A 157 5.38 10.28 8.41
N THR A 158 6.65 10.65 8.36
CA THR A 158 7.10 12.05 8.34
C THR A 158 6.83 12.77 7.01
N ASN A 159 6.61 12.03 5.93
CA ASN A 159 6.39 12.57 4.59
C ASN A 159 4.95 12.40 4.07
N VAL A 160 4.03 11.88 4.89
CA VAL A 160 2.64 11.69 4.45
C VAL A 160 1.86 12.99 4.67
N ASN A 161 1.55 13.70 3.58
CA ASN A 161 0.68 14.86 3.62
C ASN A 161 -0.79 14.44 3.55
N GLY A 162 -1.63 14.91 4.48
CA GLY A 162 -3.03 14.51 4.57
C GLY A 162 -3.86 14.83 3.31
N ASN A 163 -3.64 15.98 2.67
CA ASN A 163 -4.36 16.33 1.44
C ASN A 163 -3.95 15.45 0.27
N THR A 164 -2.64 15.26 0.06
CA THR A 164 -2.11 14.35 -0.96
C THR A 164 -2.62 12.93 -0.75
N PHE A 165 -2.64 12.47 0.50
CA PHE A 165 -3.14 11.13 0.83
C PHE A 165 -4.64 10.98 0.53
N ARG A 166 -5.47 11.99 0.84
CA ARG A 166 -6.89 12.00 0.46
C ARG A 166 -7.10 11.96 -1.05
N ASN A 167 -6.22 12.60 -1.84
CA ASN A 167 -6.26 12.47 -3.30
C ASN A 167 -5.98 11.03 -3.74
N TYR A 168 -5.00 10.34 -3.16
CA TYR A 168 -4.76 8.91 -3.43
C TYR A 168 -5.96 8.03 -3.07
N VAL A 169 -6.67 8.34 -1.97
CA VAL A 169 -7.91 7.62 -1.61
C VAL A 169 -9.01 7.86 -2.63
N ALA A 170 -9.17 9.10 -3.11
CA ALA A 170 -10.14 9.44 -4.15
C ALA A 170 -9.83 8.72 -5.47
N GLU A 171 -8.56 8.73 -5.88
CA GLU A 171 -8.07 7.99 -7.06
C GLU A 171 -8.35 6.50 -6.92
N ALA A 172 -8.03 5.89 -5.77
CA ALA A 172 -8.30 4.48 -5.53
C ALA A 172 -9.80 4.11 -5.65
N ARG A 173 -10.70 5.02 -5.28
CA ARG A 173 -12.17 4.83 -5.41
C ARG A 173 -12.67 4.95 -6.84
N SER A 174 -12.07 5.83 -7.64
CA SER A 174 -12.43 5.99 -9.05
C SER A 174 -11.97 4.81 -9.92
N GLY A 175 -11.26 3.83 -9.33
CA GLY A 175 -10.63 2.75 -10.07
C GLY A 175 -9.37 3.21 -10.81
N TYR A 176 -8.90 4.44 -10.55
CA TYR A 176 -7.65 4.92 -11.08
C TYR A 176 -6.52 3.98 -10.66
N ARG A 177 -5.90 3.39 -11.65
CA ARG A 177 -4.59 2.76 -11.52
C ARG A 177 -3.63 3.74 -12.17
N PRO A 178 -2.57 4.21 -11.47
CA PRO A 178 -1.55 4.99 -12.14
C PRO A 178 -1.11 4.20 -13.37
N GLU A 179 -1.19 4.82 -14.54
CA GLU A 179 -0.58 4.21 -15.72
C GLU A 179 0.89 3.95 -15.39
N PRO A 180 1.44 2.81 -15.84
CA PRO A 180 2.88 2.64 -15.83
C PRO A 180 3.49 3.90 -16.43
N PRO A 181 4.61 4.43 -15.91
CA PRO A 181 5.26 5.56 -16.54
C PRO A 181 5.36 5.26 -18.04
N GLU A 182 4.91 6.20 -18.87
CA GLU A 182 5.07 6.04 -20.31
C GLU A 182 6.55 5.72 -20.54
N PRO A 183 6.85 4.71 -21.38
CA PRO A 183 8.22 4.50 -21.78
C PRO A 183 8.71 5.83 -22.36
N PRO A 184 9.94 6.24 -22.06
CA PRO A 184 10.47 7.47 -22.62
C PRO A 184 10.22 7.46 -24.14
N PRO A 185 9.85 8.61 -24.74
CA PRO A 185 9.63 8.67 -26.17
C PRO A 185 10.90 8.14 -26.86
N TRP A 186 10.74 7.11 -27.65
CA TRP A 186 11.81 6.52 -28.45
C TRP A 186 12.15 7.51 -29.56
N GLU A 187 13.28 8.16 -29.44
CA GLU A 187 13.75 9.07 -30.48
C GLU A 187 14.40 8.31 -31.64
N ASP A 188 14.89 7.05 -31.37
CA ASP A 188 15.52 6.19 -32.38
C ASP A 188 15.14 4.70 -32.18
N GLU A 189 15.03 3.94 -33.29
CA GLU A 189 14.72 2.49 -33.26
C GLU A 189 15.80 1.64 -32.55
N ASP A 190 16.97 2.21 -32.29
CA ASP A 190 18.12 1.55 -31.66
C ASP A 190 18.17 1.73 -30.16
N ASP A 191 17.28 2.55 -29.54
CA ASP A 191 17.25 2.73 -28.13
C ASP A 191 16.73 1.48 -27.42
N MET A 192 17.50 0.99 -26.46
CA MET A 192 17.18 -0.19 -25.66
C MET A 192 17.10 0.15 -24.16
N ILE A 193 16.00 -0.22 -23.56
CA ILE A 193 15.85 -0.18 -22.09
C ILE A 193 15.85 -1.60 -21.52
N ILE A 194 16.61 -1.79 -20.48
CA ILE A 194 16.56 -3.01 -19.66
C ILE A 194 15.76 -2.71 -18.42
N PHE A 195 14.77 -3.51 -18.14
CA PHE A 195 13.97 -3.38 -16.92
C PHE A 195 13.86 -4.68 -16.14
N THR A 196 13.74 -4.57 -14.84
CA THR A 196 13.60 -5.66 -13.92
C THR A 196 12.76 -5.23 -12.72
N ALA A 197 12.29 -6.21 -11.93
CA ALA A 197 11.83 -5.99 -10.57
C ALA A 197 12.61 -6.94 -9.63
N SER A 198 12.61 -6.66 -8.34
CA SER A 198 13.37 -7.48 -7.38
C SER A 198 12.99 -8.94 -7.47
N GLY A 199 13.98 -9.81 -7.70
CA GLY A 199 13.79 -11.26 -7.82
C GLY A 199 13.14 -11.72 -9.15
N LYS A 200 12.97 -10.84 -10.13
CA LYS A 200 12.34 -11.16 -11.42
C LYS A 200 13.36 -11.25 -12.55
N PRO A 201 13.03 -11.97 -13.64
CA PRO A 201 13.82 -11.97 -14.86
C PRO A 201 14.01 -10.55 -15.41
N GLN A 202 15.12 -10.32 -16.07
CA GLN A 202 15.37 -9.08 -16.79
C GLN A 202 14.77 -9.14 -18.19
N TYR A 203 14.28 -8.01 -18.66
CA TYR A 203 13.78 -7.86 -20.03
C TYR A 203 14.47 -6.65 -20.69
N ALA A 204 14.76 -6.81 -21.96
CA ALA A 204 15.16 -5.72 -22.84
C ALA A 204 13.95 -5.25 -23.65
N LEU A 205 13.72 -3.96 -23.71
CA LEU A 205 12.68 -3.33 -24.51
C LEU A 205 13.38 -2.48 -25.60
N SER A 206 13.11 -2.78 -26.85
CA SER A 206 13.61 -2.02 -27.99
C SER A 206 12.54 -1.98 -29.09
N GLY A 207 12.34 -0.84 -29.72
CA GLY A 207 11.31 -0.67 -30.76
C GLY A 207 9.90 -1.04 -30.29
N GLY A 208 9.57 -0.81 -29.01
CA GLY A 208 8.27 -1.15 -28.42
C GLY A 208 8.01 -2.64 -28.14
N LYS A 209 9.05 -3.49 -28.26
CA LYS A 209 8.93 -4.95 -28.01
C LYS A 209 9.81 -5.38 -26.84
N ALA A 210 9.25 -6.16 -25.92
CA ALA A 210 9.99 -6.72 -24.78
C ALA A 210 10.45 -8.15 -25.06
N ALA A 211 11.72 -8.45 -24.84
CA ALA A 211 12.30 -9.78 -24.92
C ALA A 211 12.92 -10.19 -23.58
N GLY A 212 12.60 -11.38 -23.10
CA GLY A 212 13.18 -11.93 -21.87
C GLY A 212 14.65 -12.29 -22.04
N ILE A 213 15.47 -11.92 -21.07
CA ILE A 213 16.90 -12.21 -21.06
C ILE A 213 17.09 -13.56 -20.37
N LYS A 214 17.50 -14.60 -21.13
CA LYS A 214 17.46 -16.00 -20.69
C LYS A 214 18.82 -16.62 -20.35
N SER A 215 19.94 -15.95 -20.66
CA SER A 215 21.26 -16.57 -20.51
C SER A 215 22.32 -15.66 -19.88
N SER A 216 23.40 -16.29 -19.38
CA SER A 216 24.58 -15.55 -18.90
C SER A 216 25.32 -14.79 -20.00
N ALA A 217 25.23 -15.24 -21.26
CA ALA A 217 25.75 -14.54 -22.41
C ALA A 217 24.98 -13.24 -22.67
N ASP A 218 23.64 -13.27 -22.53
CA ASP A 218 22.79 -12.10 -22.57
C ASP A 218 23.14 -11.13 -21.43
N SER A 219 23.45 -11.65 -20.23
CA SER A 219 23.90 -10.85 -19.09
C SER A 219 25.19 -10.10 -19.35
N THR A 220 26.12 -10.69 -20.13
CA THR A 220 27.38 -10.03 -20.50
C THR A 220 27.17 -8.90 -21.54
N ALA A 221 26.27 -9.12 -22.48
CA ALA A 221 25.84 -8.06 -23.41
C ALA A 221 25.16 -6.91 -22.66
N ILE A 222 24.33 -7.23 -21.66
CA ILE A 222 23.67 -6.27 -20.78
C ILE A 222 24.66 -5.47 -19.93
N GLN A 223 25.71 -6.10 -19.41
CA GLN A 223 26.77 -5.40 -18.67
C GLN A 223 27.44 -4.33 -19.55
N LYS A 224 27.60 -4.61 -20.85
CA LYS A 224 28.12 -3.62 -21.83
C LYS A 224 27.11 -2.49 -22.09
N LEU A 225 25.81 -2.80 -22.08
CA LEU A 225 24.73 -1.84 -22.29
C LEU A 225 24.44 -0.97 -21.04
N LYS A 226 24.83 -1.42 -19.83
CA LYS A 226 24.77 -0.59 -18.60
C LYS A 226 25.53 0.73 -18.72
N ASN A 227 26.46 0.82 -19.67
CA ASN A 227 27.18 2.05 -19.97
C ASN A 227 26.37 3.04 -20.82
N PHE A 228 25.21 2.65 -21.34
CA PHE A 228 24.41 3.45 -22.27
C PHE A 228 23.06 3.97 -21.74
N GLY A 229 22.61 3.57 -20.57
CA GLY A 229 21.31 4.07 -20.08
C GLY A 229 20.83 3.52 -18.73
N GLY A 230 21.54 2.55 -18.19
CA GLY A 230 21.20 1.96 -16.89
C GLY A 230 20.09 0.90 -16.95
N VAL A 231 19.93 0.18 -15.84
CA VAL A 231 18.83 -0.77 -15.64
C VAL A 231 17.75 -0.09 -14.83
N LEU A 232 16.55 0.00 -15.39
CA LEU A 232 15.39 0.52 -14.69
C LEU A 232 14.81 -0.56 -13.77
N THR A 233 14.81 -0.32 -12.48
CA THR A 233 14.16 -1.21 -11.52
C THR A 233 12.72 -0.75 -11.28
N LEU A 234 11.78 -1.58 -11.68
CA LEU A 234 10.35 -1.31 -11.58
C LEU A 234 9.76 -1.90 -10.28
N SER A 235 8.62 -1.38 -9.86
CA SER A 235 7.76 -2.10 -8.92
C SER A 235 7.22 -3.37 -9.57
N GLU A 236 6.85 -4.37 -8.78
CA GLU A 236 6.28 -5.62 -9.31
C GLU A 236 5.06 -5.36 -10.20
N SER A 237 4.16 -4.48 -9.79
CA SER A 237 2.96 -4.13 -10.58
C SER A 237 3.32 -3.49 -11.91
N THR A 238 4.21 -2.49 -11.91
CA THR A 238 4.67 -1.83 -13.14
C THR A 238 5.39 -2.81 -14.06
N TYR A 239 6.22 -3.70 -13.49
CA TYR A 239 6.91 -4.75 -14.24
C TYR A 239 5.91 -5.69 -14.94
N GLN A 240 4.87 -6.17 -14.24
CA GLN A 240 3.85 -7.03 -14.83
C GLN A 240 3.02 -6.29 -15.89
N ASP A 241 2.69 -5.03 -15.68
CA ASP A 241 1.98 -4.21 -16.65
C ASP A 241 2.81 -4.02 -17.93
N TRP A 242 4.12 -3.78 -17.80
CA TRP A 242 5.03 -3.67 -18.94
C TRP A 242 5.17 -5.00 -19.69
N ILE A 243 5.33 -6.14 -18.98
CA ILE A 243 5.35 -7.46 -19.60
C ILE A 243 4.07 -7.72 -20.39
N ASN A 244 2.91 -7.44 -19.80
CA ASN A 244 1.62 -7.65 -20.45
C ASN A 244 1.42 -6.73 -21.67
N LYS A 245 1.93 -5.50 -21.61
CA LYS A 245 1.79 -4.51 -22.68
C LYS A 245 2.73 -4.79 -23.85
N TYR A 246 3.96 -5.19 -23.59
CA TYR A 246 5.04 -5.26 -24.59
C TYR A 246 5.51 -6.69 -24.91
N ARG A 247 5.06 -7.69 -24.16
CA ARG A 247 5.40 -9.09 -24.44
C ARG A 247 4.79 -9.52 -25.76
N ASP A 248 5.59 -10.27 -26.54
CA ASP A 248 5.18 -10.88 -27.81
C ASP A 248 4.84 -9.87 -28.94
N GLY A 249 5.29 -8.63 -28.81
CA GLY A 249 5.07 -7.61 -29.86
C GLY A 249 3.61 -7.21 -30.04
N LYS A 250 2.77 -7.48 -29.05
CA LYS A 250 1.40 -6.92 -29.00
C LYS A 250 1.51 -5.47 -28.56
N THR A 251 1.71 -4.57 -29.50
CA THR A 251 1.36 -3.17 -29.31
C THR A 251 -0.15 -3.14 -29.12
N GLY A 252 -0.60 -2.65 -27.98
CA GLY A 252 -2.05 -2.48 -27.75
C GLY A 252 -2.64 -1.61 -28.85
N ALA A 253 -3.57 -2.18 -29.60
CA ALA A 253 -4.51 -1.45 -30.41
C ALA A 253 -5.68 -1.05 -29.54
#